data_78188715891b9c664301b7b43dae02ac
#
_entry.id   78188715891b9c664301b7b43dae02ac
#
_cell.length_a   1.000
_cell.length_b   1.000
_cell.length_c   1.000
_cell.angle_alpha   90.00
_cell.angle_beta   90.00
_cell.angle_gamma   90.00
#
_symmetry.space_group_name_H-M   'P 1'
#
loop_
_entity.id
_entity.type
_entity.pdbx_description
1 polymer ?
#
loop_
_entity_poly.entity_id
_entity_poly.type
_entity_poly.pdbx_seq_one_letter_code
_entity_poly.pdbx_strand_id
1 'polypeptide(L)'
;TVKRKVIEIFRALQFDKDYTKETTLEWYLNFIWLGDRCRGVGAAAMNYFGKPVQELTLAECASLISITNNPTIYGPYSDAVFTNSETGEQKTARDKNKERQELVLWSMLDQGYITQEEYDEAVAQELVFDRAAGESTPSTIYSWYEEQVISDVKDDLKAQYGYSDEAVSLLL
;
A
#
# COMPACT_ATOMS: atom_id res chain seq x y z
N THR A 1 -22.69 11.48 13.21
CA THR A 1 -23.81 12.47 13.27
C THR A 1 -24.00 13.13 11.91
N VAL A 2 -25.24 13.53 11.57
CA VAL A 2 -25.58 14.19 10.29
C VAL A 2 -24.70 15.42 10.05
N LYS A 3 -24.48 16.26 11.07
CA LYS A 3 -23.61 17.44 11.00
C LYS A 3 -22.19 17.09 10.49
N ARG A 4 -21.59 16.00 10.97
CA ARG A 4 -20.27 15.57 10.52
C ARG A 4 -20.30 15.21 9.03
N LYS A 5 -21.32 14.49 8.56
CA LYS A 5 -21.46 14.13 7.14
C LYS A 5 -21.64 15.33 6.22
N VAL A 6 -22.41 16.32 6.65
CA VAL A 6 -22.55 17.58 5.90
C VAL A 6 -21.19 18.28 5.75
N ILE A 7 -20.43 18.39 6.84
CA ILE A 7 -19.09 19.00 6.81
C ILE A 7 -18.13 18.20 5.92
N GLU A 8 -18.14 16.86 6.00
CA GLU A 8 -17.35 15.97 5.15
C GLU A 8 -17.64 16.21 3.66
N ILE A 9 -18.92 16.34 3.27
CA ILE A 9 -19.33 16.60 1.89
C ILE A 9 -18.79 17.95 1.41
N PHE A 10 -18.97 19.03 2.18
CA PHE A 10 -18.48 20.36 1.79
C PHE A 10 -16.96 20.40 1.66
N ARG A 11 -16.23 19.73 2.57
CA ARG A 11 -14.76 19.60 2.50
C ARG A 11 -14.33 18.80 1.28
N ALA A 12 -15.02 17.72 0.95
CA ALA A 12 -14.73 16.92 -0.24
C ALA A 12 -14.95 17.73 -1.54
N LEU A 13 -16.03 18.51 -1.62
CA LEU A 13 -16.28 19.39 -2.77
C LEU A 13 -15.23 20.51 -2.90
N GLN A 14 -14.76 21.05 -1.79
CA GLN A 14 -13.68 22.05 -1.80
C GLN A 14 -12.36 21.40 -2.24
N PHE A 15 -12.04 20.22 -1.70
CA PHE A 15 -10.85 19.45 -2.03
C PHE A 15 -10.80 19.08 -3.52
N ASP A 16 -11.93 18.63 -4.10
CA ASP A 16 -12.06 18.30 -5.53
C ASP A 16 -11.85 19.52 -6.46
N LYS A 17 -12.08 20.74 -5.93
CA LYS A 17 -11.78 21.98 -6.65
C LYS A 17 -10.30 22.35 -6.60
N ASP A 18 -9.65 22.12 -5.46
CA ASP A 18 -8.31 22.59 -5.18
C ASP A 18 -7.23 21.64 -5.72
N TYR A 19 -7.56 20.35 -5.88
CA TYR A 19 -6.62 19.31 -6.26
C TYR A 19 -7.14 18.42 -7.40
N THR A 20 -6.22 17.94 -8.24
CA THR A 20 -6.57 17.00 -9.32
C THR A 20 -6.85 15.60 -8.74
N LYS A 21 -7.53 14.76 -9.53
CA LYS A 21 -7.79 13.36 -9.15
C LYS A 21 -6.49 12.58 -8.99
N GLU A 22 -5.51 12.84 -9.84
CA GLU A 22 -4.18 12.24 -9.80
C GLU A 22 -3.48 12.57 -8.48
N THR A 23 -3.44 13.85 -8.10
CA THR A 23 -2.85 14.28 -6.81
C THR A 23 -3.56 13.63 -5.63
N THR A 24 -4.89 13.57 -5.68
CA THR A 24 -5.70 12.93 -4.63
C THR A 24 -5.38 11.44 -4.51
N LEU A 25 -5.26 10.74 -5.64
CA LEU A 25 -4.92 9.32 -5.69
C LEU A 25 -3.48 9.07 -5.21
N GLU A 26 -2.53 9.91 -5.61
CA GLU A 26 -1.14 9.83 -5.16
C GLU A 26 -1.06 9.94 -3.63
N TRP A 27 -1.72 10.93 -3.04
CA TRP A 27 -1.77 11.06 -1.58
C TRP A 27 -2.44 9.86 -0.92
N TYR A 28 -3.57 9.40 -1.45
CA TYR A 28 -4.24 8.20 -0.92
C TYR A 28 -3.29 7.00 -0.90
N LEU A 29 -2.62 6.72 -2.02
CA LEU A 29 -1.69 5.59 -2.14
C LEU A 29 -0.47 5.72 -1.24
N ASN A 30 -0.02 6.94 -0.94
CA ASN A 30 1.09 7.19 -0.03
C ASN A 30 0.73 7.08 1.46
N PHE A 31 -0.56 7.26 1.82
CA PHE A 31 -0.97 7.27 3.24
C PHE A 31 -1.82 6.08 3.67
N ILE A 32 -2.34 5.28 2.73
CA ILE A 32 -3.23 4.18 3.07
C ILE A 32 -2.53 3.14 3.95
N TRP A 33 -3.26 2.65 4.94
CA TRP A 33 -2.79 1.58 5.80
C TRP A 33 -2.96 0.22 5.11
N LEU A 34 -1.85 -0.51 4.93
CA LEU A 34 -1.79 -1.80 4.23
C LEU A 34 -1.42 -2.98 5.15
N GLY A 35 -1.56 -2.79 6.45
CA GLY A 35 -1.20 -3.83 7.42
C GLY A 35 0.30 -3.92 7.67
N ASP A 36 0.71 -4.82 8.57
CA ASP A 36 2.11 -5.12 8.89
C ASP A 36 3.02 -3.89 9.05
N ARG A 37 2.49 -2.85 9.72
CA ARG A 37 3.11 -1.53 9.93
C ARG A 37 3.36 -0.71 8.67
N CYS A 38 2.85 -1.13 7.51
CA CYS A 38 3.06 -0.43 6.26
C CYS A 38 2.03 0.68 6.05
N ARG A 39 2.51 1.91 5.84
CA ARG A 39 1.73 3.03 5.33
C ARG A 39 2.20 3.37 3.93
N GLY A 40 1.25 3.44 3.02
CA GLY A 40 1.51 3.68 1.60
C GLY A 40 2.02 2.45 0.85
N VAL A 41 1.81 2.50 -0.47
CA VAL A 41 2.12 1.38 -1.38
C VAL A 41 3.63 1.14 -1.50
N GLY A 42 4.47 2.18 -1.34
CA GLY A 42 5.93 2.04 -1.39
C GLY A 42 6.45 1.16 -0.26
N ALA A 43 6.06 1.46 0.99
CA ALA A 43 6.42 0.65 2.15
C ALA A 43 5.88 -0.78 2.05
N ALA A 44 4.64 -0.93 1.55
CA ALA A 44 4.02 -2.23 1.39
C ALA A 44 4.69 -3.08 0.29
N ALA A 45 5.11 -2.47 -0.84
CA ALA A 45 5.84 -3.15 -1.90
C ALA A 45 7.16 -3.74 -1.38
N MET A 46 7.93 -2.95 -0.64
CA MET A 46 9.18 -3.41 -0.02
C MET A 46 8.93 -4.51 1.02
N ASN A 47 7.91 -4.36 1.88
CA ASN A 47 7.64 -5.31 2.95
C ASN A 47 7.07 -6.65 2.44
N TYR A 48 6.21 -6.61 1.43
CA TYR A 48 5.54 -7.82 0.93
C TYR A 48 6.28 -8.51 -0.21
N PHE A 49 6.99 -7.75 -1.05
CA PHE A 49 7.63 -8.27 -2.26
C PHE A 49 9.14 -7.99 -2.35
N GLY A 50 9.73 -7.24 -1.41
CA GLY A 50 11.16 -6.95 -1.37
C GLY A 50 11.66 -6.07 -2.51
N LYS A 51 10.78 -5.32 -3.20
CA LYS A 51 11.12 -4.49 -4.36
C LYS A 51 10.31 -3.19 -4.41
N PRO A 52 10.82 -2.17 -5.12
CA PRO A 52 10.12 -0.90 -5.25
C PRO A 52 8.84 -1.04 -6.08
N VAL A 53 7.89 -0.12 -5.88
CA VAL A 53 6.57 -0.13 -6.56
C VAL A 53 6.68 -0.21 -8.07
N GLN A 54 7.71 0.45 -8.65
CA GLN A 54 7.94 0.50 -10.10
C GLN A 54 8.31 -0.85 -10.72
N GLU A 55 8.74 -1.81 -9.90
CA GLU A 55 9.15 -3.16 -10.33
C GLU A 55 8.08 -4.21 -10.04
N LEU A 56 6.94 -3.80 -9.47
CA LEU A 56 5.83 -4.72 -9.23
C LEU A 56 5.16 -5.14 -10.53
N THR A 57 4.83 -6.41 -10.61
CA THR A 57 3.98 -6.94 -11.68
C THR A 57 2.52 -6.53 -11.49
N LEU A 58 1.69 -6.67 -12.52
CA LEU A 58 0.25 -6.43 -12.43
C LEU A 58 -0.40 -7.28 -11.33
N ALA A 59 -0.03 -8.54 -11.21
CA ALA A 59 -0.52 -9.46 -10.18
C ALA A 59 -0.17 -8.98 -8.75
N GLU A 60 1.05 -8.48 -8.55
CA GLU A 60 1.51 -7.95 -7.26
C GLU A 60 0.82 -6.63 -6.91
N CYS A 61 0.64 -5.73 -7.89
CA CYS A 61 -0.15 -4.51 -7.70
C CYS A 61 -1.59 -4.81 -7.28
N ALA A 62 -2.25 -5.74 -7.96
CA ALA A 62 -3.61 -6.16 -7.63
C ALA A 62 -3.70 -6.81 -6.23
N SER A 63 -2.67 -7.57 -5.83
CA SER A 63 -2.56 -8.13 -4.47
C SER A 63 -2.44 -7.04 -3.41
N LEU A 64 -1.58 -6.02 -3.61
CA LEU A 64 -1.45 -4.89 -2.69
C LEU A 64 -2.78 -4.14 -2.52
N ILE A 65 -3.46 -3.84 -3.63
CA ILE A 65 -4.75 -3.15 -3.58
C ILE A 65 -5.80 -3.98 -2.84
N SER A 66 -5.73 -5.29 -2.94
CA SER A 66 -6.63 -6.21 -2.21
C SER A 66 -6.55 -6.05 -0.70
N ILE A 67 -5.40 -5.68 -0.14
CA ILE A 67 -5.19 -5.48 1.29
C ILE A 67 -5.98 -4.27 1.83
N THR A 68 -6.21 -3.25 1.00
CA THR A 68 -6.80 -1.96 1.42
C THR A 68 -8.14 -2.08 2.13
N ASN A 69 -8.93 -3.08 1.78
CA ASN A 69 -10.27 -3.27 2.34
C ASN A 69 -10.24 -3.72 3.81
N ASN A 70 -9.37 -4.67 4.13
CA ASN A 70 -9.16 -5.16 5.50
C ASN A 70 -7.81 -5.89 5.61
N PRO A 71 -6.78 -5.24 6.12
CA PRO A 71 -5.44 -5.84 6.23
C PRO A 71 -5.38 -7.11 7.10
N THR A 72 -6.27 -7.25 8.07
CA THR A 72 -6.32 -8.46 8.91
C THR A 72 -6.82 -9.68 8.11
N ILE A 73 -7.72 -9.47 7.15
CA ILE A 73 -8.30 -10.53 6.33
C ILE A 73 -7.44 -10.83 5.09
N TYR A 74 -6.90 -9.78 4.47
CA TYR A 74 -6.25 -9.86 3.16
C TYR A 74 -4.74 -9.65 3.22
N GLY A 75 -4.17 -9.33 4.38
CA GLY A 75 -2.72 -9.14 4.54
C GLY A 75 -1.98 -10.48 4.47
N PRO A 76 -0.99 -10.65 3.57
CA PRO A 76 -0.31 -11.94 3.33
C PRO A 76 0.40 -12.53 4.55
N TYR A 77 0.73 -11.70 5.55
CA TYR A 77 1.38 -12.12 6.79
C TYR A 77 0.42 -12.18 7.99
N SER A 78 -0.87 -12.07 7.74
CA SER A 78 -1.87 -12.30 8.78
C SER A 78 -2.02 -13.80 9.08
N ASP A 79 -2.02 -14.15 10.37
CA ASP A 79 -2.24 -15.54 10.84
C ASP A 79 -3.73 -15.91 10.87
N ALA A 80 -4.61 -15.06 10.34
CA ALA A 80 -6.04 -15.32 10.35
C ALA A 80 -6.40 -16.51 9.46
N VAL A 81 -7.19 -17.42 10.04
CA VAL A 81 -7.76 -18.57 9.34
C VAL A 81 -9.27 -18.45 9.34
N PHE A 82 -9.87 -18.61 8.18
CA PHE A 82 -11.30 -18.49 7.97
C PHE A 82 -11.89 -19.85 7.65
N THR A 83 -12.83 -20.33 8.48
CA THR A 83 -13.51 -21.60 8.23
C THR A 83 -14.89 -21.31 7.65
N ASN A 84 -15.18 -21.91 6.51
CA ASN A 84 -16.52 -21.90 5.95
C ASN A 84 -17.43 -22.78 6.82
N SER A 85 -18.47 -22.20 7.38
CA SER A 85 -19.38 -22.89 8.30
C SER A 85 -20.21 -24.01 7.66
N GLU A 86 -20.36 -24.00 6.33
CA GLU A 86 -21.16 -24.97 5.60
C GLU A 86 -20.33 -26.15 5.09
N THR A 87 -19.11 -25.84 4.58
CA THR A 87 -18.23 -26.84 3.96
C THR A 87 -17.12 -27.33 4.88
N GLY A 88 -16.80 -26.59 5.95
CA GLY A 88 -15.65 -26.85 6.82
C GLY A 88 -14.31 -26.49 6.19
N GLU A 89 -14.30 -25.95 4.98
CA GLU A 89 -13.08 -25.52 4.28
C GLU A 89 -12.40 -24.38 5.03
N GLN A 90 -11.08 -24.51 5.20
CA GLN A 90 -10.26 -23.47 5.82
C GLN A 90 -9.49 -22.69 4.76
N LYS A 91 -9.52 -21.37 4.84
CA LYS A 91 -8.79 -20.43 3.99
C LYS A 91 -7.91 -19.54 4.83
N THR A 92 -6.67 -19.36 4.41
CA THR A 92 -5.73 -18.42 5.02
C THR A 92 -5.97 -16.99 4.51
N ALA A 93 -5.31 -16.01 5.13
CA ALA A 93 -5.34 -14.65 4.64
C ALA A 93 -4.73 -14.52 3.21
N ARG A 94 -3.75 -15.37 2.86
CA ARG A 94 -3.19 -15.43 1.50
C ARG A 94 -4.21 -15.93 0.48
N ASP A 95 -5.00 -16.95 0.81
CA ASP A 95 -6.07 -17.46 -0.04
C ASP A 95 -7.13 -16.36 -0.26
N LYS A 96 -7.47 -15.63 0.79
CA LYS A 96 -8.38 -14.48 0.72
C LYS A 96 -7.83 -13.32 -0.09
N ASN A 97 -6.53 -13.06 0.02
CA ASN A 97 -5.86 -12.07 -0.83
C ASN A 97 -5.94 -12.48 -2.30
N LYS A 98 -5.65 -13.75 -2.62
CA LYS A 98 -5.70 -14.27 -3.99
C LYS A 98 -7.10 -14.16 -4.59
N GLU A 99 -8.14 -14.59 -3.87
CA GLU A 99 -9.54 -14.44 -4.32
C GLU A 99 -9.88 -12.98 -4.66
N ARG A 100 -9.43 -12.04 -3.81
CA ARG A 100 -9.69 -10.62 -4.02
C ARG A 100 -8.82 -10.02 -5.13
N GLN A 101 -7.58 -10.46 -5.28
CA GLN A 101 -6.69 -10.11 -6.40
C GLN A 101 -7.35 -10.45 -7.73
N GLU A 102 -7.88 -11.67 -7.86
CA GLU A 102 -8.57 -12.11 -9.08
C GLU A 102 -9.82 -11.26 -9.36
N LEU A 103 -10.56 -10.87 -8.33
CA LEU A 103 -11.69 -9.95 -8.48
C LEU A 103 -11.25 -8.55 -8.94
N VAL A 104 -10.13 -8.03 -8.44
CA VAL A 104 -9.57 -6.75 -8.90
C VAL A 104 -9.15 -6.84 -10.36
N LEU A 105 -8.40 -7.89 -10.74
CA LEU A 105 -7.98 -8.13 -12.11
C LEU A 105 -9.16 -8.30 -13.07
N TRP A 106 -10.18 -9.06 -12.65
CA TRP A 106 -11.41 -9.19 -13.42
C TRP A 106 -12.11 -7.84 -13.63
N SER A 107 -12.17 -7.02 -12.60
CA SER A 107 -12.78 -5.68 -12.71
C SER A 107 -12.00 -4.77 -13.65
N MET A 108 -10.68 -4.89 -13.70
CA MET A 108 -9.82 -4.16 -14.64
C MET A 108 -10.06 -4.62 -16.08
N LEU A 109 -10.20 -5.92 -16.30
CA LEU A 109 -10.55 -6.50 -17.60
C LEU A 109 -11.94 -6.05 -18.06
N ASP A 110 -12.95 -6.16 -17.20
CA ASP A 110 -14.34 -5.77 -17.51
C ASP A 110 -14.46 -4.28 -17.87
N GLN A 111 -13.64 -3.43 -17.26
CA GLN A 111 -13.58 -1.99 -17.55
C GLN A 111 -12.62 -1.62 -18.69
N GLY A 112 -11.94 -2.60 -19.30
CA GLY A 112 -11.04 -2.38 -20.42
C GLY A 112 -9.70 -1.75 -20.08
N TYR A 113 -9.26 -1.80 -18.81
CA TYR A 113 -7.94 -1.32 -18.39
C TYR A 113 -6.81 -2.29 -18.72
N ILE A 114 -7.13 -3.57 -18.84
CA ILE A 114 -6.18 -4.63 -19.23
C ILE A 114 -6.81 -5.52 -20.30
N THR A 115 -5.97 -6.19 -21.07
CA THR A 115 -6.36 -7.18 -22.07
C THR A 115 -6.64 -8.54 -21.43
N GLN A 116 -7.28 -9.45 -22.18
CA GLN A 116 -7.49 -10.83 -21.73
C GLN A 116 -6.17 -11.55 -21.47
N GLU A 117 -5.15 -11.32 -22.30
CA GLU A 117 -3.83 -11.94 -22.16
C GLU A 117 -3.16 -11.49 -20.85
N GLU A 118 -3.17 -10.18 -20.56
CA GLU A 118 -2.64 -9.63 -19.29
C GLU A 118 -3.38 -10.15 -18.06
N TYR A 119 -4.69 -10.33 -18.17
CA TYR A 119 -5.50 -10.93 -17.10
C TYR A 119 -5.09 -12.37 -16.85
N ASP A 120 -5.04 -13.21 -17.89
CA ASP A 120 -4.72 -14.63 -17.80
C ASP A 120 -3.31 -14.84 -17.23
N GLU A 121 -2.33 -14.02 -17.67
CA GLU A 121 -0.96 -14.03 -17.17
C GLU A 121 -0.92 -13.65 -15.68
N ALA A 122 -1.60 -12.56 -15.30
CA ALA A 122 -1.60 -12.07 -13.91
C ALA A 122 -2.31 -13.04 -12.95
N VAL A 123 -3.39 -13.69 -13.37
CA VAL A 123 -4.08 -14.70 -12.55
C VAL A 123 -3.23 -15.95 -12.39
N ALA A 124 -2.52 -16.38 -13.44
CA ALA A 124 -1.64 -17.54 -13.42
C ALA A 124 -0.35 -17.32 -12.62
N GLN A 125 0.05 -16.07 -12.42
CA GLN A 125 1.27 -15.74 -11.66
C GLN A 125 1.15 -16.18 -10.21
N GLU A 126 2.11 -17.01 -9.75
CA GLU A 126 2.27 -17.30 -8.34
C GLU A 126 2.94 -16.13 -7.61
N LEU A 127 2.32 -15.66 -6.53
CA LEU A 127 2.85 -14.56 -5.73
C LEU A 127 3.86 -15.08 -4.71
N VAL A 128 5.08 -14.54 -4.80
CA VAL A 128 6.13 -14.80 -3.81
C VAL A 128 6.20 -13.63 -2.85
N PHE A 129 5.85 -13.88 -1.58
CA PHE A 129 5.95 -12.89 -0.52
C PHE A 129 7.29 -13.05 0.20
N ASP A 130 8.16 -12.06 0.08
CA ASP A 130 9.52 -12.08 0.63
C ASP A 130 9.67 -11.06 1.76
N ARG A 131 9.37 -11.52 2.98
CA ARG A 131 9.56 -10.71 4.18
C ARG A 131 11.03 -10.49 4.53
N ALA A 132 11.90 -11.42 4.16
CA ALA A 132 13.32 -11.37 4.52
C ALA A 132 14.06 -10.21 3.84
N ALA A 133 13.63 -9.80 2.65
CA ALA A 133 14.18 -8.62 1.98
C ALA A 133 13.87 -7.31 2.75
N GLY A 134 12.76 -7.28 3.52
CA GLY A 134 12.37 -6.15 4.37
C GLY A 134 12.96 -6.18 5.79
N GLU A 135 13.40 -7.34 6.29
CA GLU A 135 13.96 -7.47 7.64
C GLU A 135 15.36 -6.87 7.81
N SER A 136 16.07 -6.57 6.73
CA SER A 136 17.37 -5.94 6.76
C SER A 136 17.37 -4.45 7.12
N THR A 137 16.20 -3.83 7.23
CA THR A 137 16.04 -2.46 7.73
C THR A 137 15.28 -2.49 9.06
N PRO A 138 15.95 -2.29 10.20
CA PRO A 138 15.27 -2.22 11.47
C PRO A 138 14.35 -0.99 11.49
N SER A 139 13.07 -1.25 11.64
CA SER A 139 12.03 -0.35 12.16
C SER A 139 11.60 0.91 11.38
N THR A 140 12.08 1.21 10.19
CA THR A 140 11.72 2.47 9.52
C THR A 140 11.51 2.30 8.02
N ILE A 141 10.43 1.59 7.64
CA ILE A 141 9.92 1.73 6.28
C ILE A 141 9.09 3.02 6.27
N TYR A 142 9.76 4.12 6.01
CA TYR A 142 9.11 5.42 5.84
C TYR A 142 8.27 5.41 4.56
N SER A 143 7.10 6.05 4.60
CA SER A 143 6.43 6.44 3.37
C SER A 143 7.31 7.43 2.61
N TRP A 144 7.16 7.52 1.30
CA TRP A 144 7.85 8.54 0.49
C TRP A 144 7.74 9.95 1.09
N TYR A 145 6.61 10.27 1.69
CA TYR A 145 6.40 11.56 2.35
C TYR A 145 7.28 11.73 3.59
N GLU A 146 7.39 10.69 4.41
CA GLU A 146 8.25 10.71 5.61
C GLU A 146 9.72 10.80 5.21
N GLU A 147 10.16 10.08 4.16
CA GLU A 147 11.51 10.21 3.60
C GLU A 147 11.78 11.63 3.08
N GLN A 148 10.81 12.23 2.38
CA GLN A 148 10.95 13.60 1.91
C GLN A 148 11.02 14.60 3.06
N VAL A 149 10.16 14.47 4.06
CA VAL A 149 10.21 15.33 5.27
C VAL A 149 11.53 15.18 6.00
N ILE A 150 12.03 13.96 6.16
CA ILE A 150 13.36 13.71 6.79
C ILE A 150 14.46 14.35 5.97
N SER A 151 14.40 14.24 4.64
CA SER A 151 15.38 14.89 3.74
C SER A 151 15.35 16.41 3.89
N ASP A 152 14.15 17.01 3.82
CA ASP A 152 13.97 18.46 3.94
C ASP A 152 14.46 18.97 5.32
N VAL A 153 14.15 18.25 6.40
CA VAL A 153 14.63 18.57 7.75
C VAL A 153 16.16 18.46 7.84
N LYS A 154 16.76 17.45 7.23
CA LYS A 154 18.23 17.31 7.17
C LYS A 154 18.87 18.49 6.46
N ASP A 155 18.31 18.88 5.33
CA ASP A 155 18.83 19.99 4.54
C ASP A 155 18.67 21.34 5.28
N ASP A 156 17.55 21.55 5.95
CA ASP A 156 17.31 22.72 6.78
C ASP A 156 18.26 22.80 7.98
N LEU A 157 18.48 21.68 8.67
CA LEU A 157 19.43 21.64 9.81
C LEU A 157 20.86 21.98 9.38
N LYS A 158 21.28 21.52 8.21
CA LYS A 158 22.58 21.86 7.63
C LYS A 158 22.65 23.34 7.21
N ALA A 159 21.63 23.81 6.48
CA ALA A 159 21.62 25.15 5.91
C ALA A 159 21.45 26.27 6.95
N GLN A 160 20.57 26.06 7.94
CA GLN A 160 20.24 27.10 8.93
C GLN A 160 21.13 27.06 10.16
N TYR A 161 21.56 25.86 10.59
CA TYR A 161 22.28 25.67 11.85
C TYR A 161 23.73 25.17 11.68
N GLY A 162 24.12 24.85 10.43
CA GLY A 162 25.50 24.43 10.14
C GLY A 162 25.89 23.07 10.74
N TYR A 163 24.91 22.19 11.02
CA TYR A 163 25.19 20.86 11.53
C TYR A 163 25.91 19.98 10.49
N SER A 164 26.85 19.17 10.94
CA SER A 164 27.50 18.16 10.11
C SER A 164 26.55 16.98 9.83
N ASP A 165 26.82 16.19 8.79
CA ASP A 165 26.05 14.99 8.47
C ASP A 165 25.99 13.99 9.62
N GLU A 166 27.10 13.87 10.37
CA GLU A 166 27.17 13.01 11.56
C GLU A 166 26.26 13.52 12.69
N ALA A 167 26.24 14.84 12.92
CA ALA A 167 25.41 15.47 13.96
C ALA A 167 23.92 15.33 13.60
N VAL A 168 23.56 15.52 12.33
CA VAL A 168 22.17 15.36 11.85
C VAL A 168 21.70 13.90 11.96
N SER A 169 22.58 12.93 11.67
CA SER A 169 22.24 11.50 11.79
C SER A 169 22.07 11.01 13.23
N LEU A 170 22.57 11.76 14.22
CA LEU A 170 22.38 11.47 15.65
C LEU A 170 21.10 12.11 16.22
N LEU A 171 20.52 13.09 15.51
CA LEU A 171 19.33 13.83 15.94
C LEU A 171 18.03 13.23 15.38
N LEU A 172 18.11 12.44 14.33
CA LEU A 172 16.98 11.80 13.64
C LEU A 172 17.05 10.28 13.72
#